data_f5abfc64adf1766aff07b6c754a7e853
#
_entry.id   f5abfc64adf1766aff07b6c754a7e853
#
_cell.length_a   1.000
_cell.length_b   1.000
_cell.length_c   1.000
_cell.angle_alpha   90.00
_cell.angle_beta   90.00
_cell.angle_gamma   90.00
#
_symmetry.space_group_name_H-M   'P 1'
#
loop_
_entity.id
_entity.type
_entity.pdbx_description
1 polymer ?
#
loop_
_entity_poly.entity_id
_entity_poly.type
_entity_poly.pdbx_seq_one_letter_code
_entity_poly.pdbx_strand_id
1 'polypeptide(L)'
;MNARPLNVAVVGAGPAGIYASDILSKSGMEVCIDLFERLPAPYGLVRYGVAPDHPRIKQIIVALYKILQRGDIRLIGNVEVGRDISVAELHEHYDAIIFSTGADTDAPLDIPGVDAPECYGGADFVSWYDGHPDHPRTWDLSAKEVAVIGVGNVALDIARILAKHADDLMTTEIPANVAATLQQSPVTDVHVFGRRGPAQVKFTPLELRELGKQPDVDVIVDEEDFEYDEGSQAALASSNQQRQVVKALEGYAMQEPEDLTASHRIHIHLFSAPHEVLTDDDGHVVGLRTERTRLTGDGNVTGTGEYRDWPVQAVYRAVGYASSAIEGLPFDTERHVVPNEGGRVLGEDGKPLTGLYATGWIRRGPVGLIGSTKSDAQETITNLVADANAGLLHAETSDEAQVGHDAIIALLESRGIPFTNWEGWELLDAYERELGEDYGEVVVTGGASKPRERVKVVSRDAMTAISRSTEVPEDLIGRPEADRVPERVADRLAD
;
A
#
# COMPACT_ATOMS: atom_id res chain seq x y z
N MET A 1 -22.62 38.64 10.80
CA MET A 1 -22.11 38.34 9.47
C MET A 1 -21.99 36.83 9.44
N ASN A 2 -22.69 36.14 8.56
CA ASN A 2 -22.43 34.70 8.39
C ASN A 2 -21.02 34.60 7.83
N ALA A 3 -20.13 33.95 8.58
CA ALA A 3 -18.81 33.63 8.09
C ALA A 3 -18.99 32.67 6.89
N ARG A 4 -18.19 32.83 5.82
CA ARG A 4 -18.20 31.87 4.72
C ARG A 4 -17.83 30.47 5.22
N PRO A 5 -18.25 29.41 4.51
CA PRO A 5 -17.79 28.06 4.81
C PRO A 5 -16.25 27.98 4.85
N LEU A 6 -15.72 27.15 5.73
CA LEU A 6 -14.28 26.86 5.78
C LEU A 6 -13.89 26.02 4.56
N ASN A 7 -12.96 26.47 3.72
CA ASN A 7 -12.43 25.74 2.60
C ASN A 7 -11.25 24.87 3.06
N VAL A 8 -11.32 23.57 2.87
CA VAL A 8 -10.31 22.63 3.32
C VAL A 8 -9.84 21.75 2.18
N ALA A 9 -8.53 21.74 1.93
CA ALA A 9 -7.89 20.76 1.05
C ALA A 9 -7.44 19.54 1.88
N VAL A 10 -7.72 18.34 1.39
CA VAL A 10 -7.20 17.08 1.91
C VAL A 10 -6.34 16.45 0.83
N VAL A 11 -5.07 16.20 1.11
CA VAL A 11 -4.09 15.70 0.14
C VAL A 11 -3.84 14.22 0.39
N GLY A 12 -4.29 13.38 -0.55
CA GLY A 12 -4.26 11.92 -0.50
C GLY A 12 -5.64 11.32 -0.21
N ALA A 13 -6.22 10.64 -1.21
CA ALA A 13 -7.53 9.97 -1.11
C ALA A 13 -7.42 8.50 -0.65
N GLY A 14 -6.43 8.20 0.18
CA GLY A 14 -6.38 6.94 0.94
C GLY A 14 -7.35 6.95 2.14
N PRO A 15 -7.42 5.85 2.92
CA PRO A 15 -8.31 5.76 4.09
C PRO A 15 -8.17 6.94 5.07
N ALA A 16 -6.95 7.44 5.29
CA ALA A 16 -6.70 8.55 6.22
C ALA A 16 -7.39 9.84 5.78
N GLY A 17 -7.23 10.22 4.51
CA GLY A 17 -7.86 11.42 3.95
C GLY A 17 -9.36 11.30 3.87
N ILE A 18 -9.88 10.15 3.44
CA ILE A 18 -11.33 9.92 3.35
C ILE A 18 -11.98 9.96 4.75
N TYR A 19 -11.36 9.35 5.78
CA TYR A 19 -11.89 9.44 7.14
C TYR A 19 -11.76 10.84 7.74
N ALA A 20 -10.66 11.56 7.47
CA ALA A 20 -10.51 12.95 7.91
C ALA A 20 -11.61 13.83 7.30
N SER A 21 -11.87 13.68 6.00
CA SER A 21 -12.96 14.38 5.29
C SER A 21 -14.34 14.02 5.86
N ASP A 22 -14.60 12.72 6.11
CA ASP A 22 -15.86 12.25 6.71
C ASP A 22 -16.11 12.80 8.11
N ILE A 23 -15.08 12.83 8.95
CA ILE A 23 -15.15 13.36 10.31
C ILE A 23 -15.37 14.88 10.28
N LEU A 24 -14.66 15.59 9.40
CA LEU A 24 -14.76 17.03 9.25
C LEU A 24 -16.15 17.44 8.73
N SER A 25 -16.69 16.76 7.71
CA SER A 25 -18.03 17.04 7.19
C SER A 25 -19.14 16.85 8.21
N LYS A 26 -18.90 16.02 9.24
CA LYS A 26 -19.83 15.74 10.35
C LYS A 26 -19.55 16.55 11.62
N SER A 27 -18.57 17.46 11.59
CA SER A 27 -18.15 18.23 12.77
C SER A 27 -19.16 19.25 13.26
N GLY A 28 -20.17 19.57 12.44
CA GLY A 28 -21.14 20.64 12.68
C GLY A 28 -20.68 22.01 12.19
N MET A 29 -19.50 22.12 11.59
CA MET A 29 -19.02 23.33 10.93
C MET A 29 -19.53 23.37 9.47
N GLU A 30 -19.76 24.58 8.94
CA GLU A 30 -19.95 24.75 7.50
C GLU A 30 -18.59 24.65 6.81
N VAL A 31 -18.37 23.58 6.03
CA VAL A 31 -17.12 23.28 5.37
C VAL A 31 -17.32 22.93 3.90
N CYS A 32 -16.37 23.32 3.06
CA CYS A 32 -16.20 22.82 1.70
C CYS A 32 -14.90 22.02 1.64
N ILE A 33 -14.96 20.75 1.22
CA ILE A 33 -13.82 19.84 1.25
C ILE A 33 -13.46 19.40 -0.17
N ASP A 34 -12.23 19.68 -0.58
CA ASP A 34 -11.60 19.15 -1.79
C ASP A 34 -10.58 18.10 -1.43
N LEU A 35 -10.76 16.88 -1.95
CA LEU A 35 -9.92 15.73 -1.70
C LEU A 35 -9.05 15.48 -2.94
N PHE A 36 -7.77 15.82 -2.84
CA PHE A 36 -6.77 15.64 -3.89
C PHE A 36 -6.20 14.24 -3.88
N GLU A 37 -6.03 13.66 -5.05
CA GLU A 37 -5.38 12.36 -5.24
C GLU A 37 -4.43 12.42 -6.46
N ARG A 38 -3.19 11.97 -6.28
CA ARG A 38 -2.20 11.96 -7.37
C ARG A 38 -2.54 10.97 -8.49
N LEU A 39 -3.34 9.96 -8.18
CA LEU A 39 -3.79 8.95 -9.16
C LEU A 39 -5.20 9.24 -9.65
N PRO A 40 -5.58 8.73 -10.84
CA PRO A 40 -6.97 8.84 -11.31
C PRO A 40 -7.99 8.10 -10.44
N ALA A 41 -7.53 7.16 -9.59
CA ALA A 41 -8.35 6.32 -8.72
C ALA A 41 -8.08 6.60 -7.24
N PRO A 42 -9.10 6.70 -6.38
CA PRO A 42 -8.96 6.85 -4.94
C PRO A 42 -8.59 5.53 -4.23
N TYR A 43 -8.57 5.56 -2.91
CA TYR A 43 -8.38 4.49 -1.94
C TYR A 43 -6.94 4.16 -1.59
N GLY A 44 -5.93 4.77 -2.24
CA GLY A 44 -4.52 4.60 -1.89
C GLY A 44 -4.10 3.14 -1.76
N LEU A 45 -3.43 2.78 -0.67
CA LEU A 45 -2.94 1.40 -0.45
C LEU A 45 -4.04 0.34 -0.27
N VAL A 46 -5.30 0.69 -0.08
CA VAL A 46 -6.37 -0.32 -0.12
C VAL A 46 -6.53 -0.84 -1.55
N ARG A 47 -6.33 0.02 -2.55
CA ARG A 47 -6.33 -0.36 -3.96
C ARG A 47 -4.97 -0.88 -4.44
N TYR A 48 -3.85 -0.29 -3.96
CA TYR A 48 -2.51 -0.50 -4.51
C TYR A 48 -1.49 -1.05 -3.50
N GLY A 49 -1.94 -1.65 -2.40
CA GLY A 49 -1.06 -2.15 -1.35
C GLY A 49 -1.63 -3.31 -0.53
N VAL A 50 -2.93 -3.59 -0.66
CA VAL A 50 -3.55 -4.80 -0.10
C VAL A 50 -3.57 -5.85 -1.18
N ALA A 51 -2.99 -7.03 -0.91
CA ALA A 51 -2.91 -8.11 -1.88
C ALA A 51 -4.30 -8.46 -2.47
N PRO A 52 -4.38 -8.76 -3.78
CA PRO A 52 -5.65 -8.94 -4.49
C PRO A 52 -6.48 -10.11 -3.94
N ASP A 53 -5.84 -11.07 -3.30
CA ASP A 53 -6.47 -12.25 -2.70
C ASP A 53 -6.90 -12.08 -1.23
N HIS A 54 -6.97 -10.81 -0.74
CA HIS A 54 -7.50 -10.45 0.58
C HIS A 54 -8.88 -9.75 0.49
N PRO A 55 -9.95 -10.45 0.07
CA PRO A 55 -11.26 -9.83 -0.15
C PRO A 55 -11.84 -9.17 1.10
N ARG A 56 -11.55 -9.72 2.30
CA ARG A 56 -12.06 -9.15 3.57
C ARG A 56 -11.47 -7.79 3.89
N ILE A 57 -10.17 -7.59 3.63
CA ILE A 57 -9.51 -6.30 3.89
C ILE A 57 -9.96 -5.31 2.82
N LYS A 58 -10.06 -5.75 1.56
CA LYS A 58 -10.54 -4.91 0.45
C LYS A 58 -12.01 -4.48 0.63
N GLN A 59 -12.83 -5.20 1.37
CA GLN A 59 -14.21 -4.79 1.68
C GLN A 59 -14.33 -3.42 2.38
N ILE A 60 -13.24 -2.89 2.96
CA ILE A 60 -13.24 -1.53 3.48
C ILE A 60 -13.55 -0.49 2.39
N ILE A 61 -13.25 -0.79 1.12
CA ILE A 61 -13.60 0.06 -0.03
C ILE A 61 -15.10 0.37 -0.03
N VAL A 62 -15.96 -0.57 0.36
CA VAL A 62 -17.42 -0.35 0.44
C VAL A 62 -17.77 0.78 1.42
N ALA A 63 -17.06 0.86 2.54
CA ALA A 63 -17.28 1.94 3.51
C ALA A 63 -16.73 3.27 3.00
N LEU A 64 -15.55 3.26 2.39
CA LEU A 64 -14.93 4.45 1.81
C LEU A 64 -15.73 4.98 0.60
N TYR A 65 -16.22 4.10 -0.25
CA TYR A 65 -17.13 4.44 -1.36
C TYR A 65 -18.40 5.16 -0.86
N LYS A 66 -19.06 4.61 0.18
CA LYS A 66 -20.25 5.23 0.77
C LYS A 66 -19.98 6.61 1.35
N ILE A 67 -18.78 6.92 1.76
CA ILE A 67 -18.39 8.25 2.21
C ILE A 67 -18.32 9.20 1.02
N LEU A 68 -17.58 8.85 -0.02
CA LEU A 68 -17.35 9.71 -1.18
C LEU A 68 -18.62 9.92 -2.03
N GLN A 69 -19.45 8.88 -2.17
CA GLN A 69 -20.68 8.94 -2.97
C GLN A 69 -21.73 9.92 -2.42
N ARG A 70 -21.58 10.45 -1.18
CA ARG A 70 -22.52 11.44 -0.62
C ARG A 70 -22.49 12.79 -1.35
N GLY A 71 -21.37 13.12 -2.01
CA GLY A 71 -21.21 14.36 -2.77
C GLY A 71 -20.85 15.59 -1.92
N ASP A 72 -20.65 15.45 -0.61
CA ASP A 72 -20.18 16.51 0.30
C ASP A 72 -18.65 16.64 0.36
N ILE A 73 -17.94 15.73 -0.29
CA ILE A 73 -16.48 15.69 -0.45
C ILE A 73 -16.20 15.62 -1.96
N ARG A 74 -15.52 16.62 -2.51
CA ARG A 74 -15.26 16.72 -3.94
C ARG A 74 -13.90 16.10 -4.25
N LEU A 75 -13.88 15.00 -4.99
CA LEU A 75 -12.65 14.33 -5.42
C LEU A 75 -12.03 15.11 -6.58
N ILE A 76 -10.73 15.38 -6.47
CA ILE A 76 -9.86 15.92 -7.54
C ILE A 76 -8.71 14.92 -7.72
N GLY A 77 -8.91 13.95 -8.60
CA GLY A 77 -7.94 12.90 -8.91
C GLY A 77 -6.99 13.31 -10.03
N ASN A 78 -5.91 12.55 -10.17
CA ASN A 78 -4.83 12.78 -11.14
C ASN A 78 -4.15 14.15 -10.97
N VAL A 79 -4.04 14.64 -9.73
CA VAL A 79 -3.36 15.89 -9.36
C VAL A 79 -2.38 15.63 -8.23
N GLU A 80 -1.09 15.84 -8.50
CA GLU A 80 -0.02 15.65 -7.52
C GLU A 80 0.36 16.98 -6.87
N VAL A 81 0.06 17.10 -5.59
CA VAL A 81 0.46 18.25 -4.78
C VAL A 81 1.97 18.21 -4.55
N GLY A 82 2.64 19.35 -4.78
CA GLY A 82 4.09 19.48 -4.83
C GLY A 82 4.66 19.49 -6.24
N ARG A 83 3.92 18.96 -7.23
CA ARG A 83 4.31 18.97 -8.64
C ARG A 83 3.35 19.78 -9.53
N ASP A 84 2.07 19.42 -9.55
CA ASP A 84 1.06 20.03 -10.42
C ASP A 84 0.50 21.32 -9.81
N ILE A 85 0.45 21.35 -8.48
CA ILE A 85 0.12 22.50 -7.65
C ILE A 85 0.99 22.48 -6.40
N SER A 86 1.60 23.60 -6.06
CA SER A 86 2.46 23.71 -4.87
C SER A 86 1.64 23.82 -3.57
N VAL A 87 2.26 23.48 -2.44
CA VAL A 87 1.68 23.67 -1.09
C VAL A 87 1.37 25.15 -0.85
N ALA A 88 2.23 26.07 -1.32
CA ALA A 88 2.03 27.51 -1.19
C ALA A 88 0.77 27.98 -1.94
N GLU A 89 0.57 27.54 -3.18
CA GLU A 89 -0.63 27.86 -3.96
C GLU A 89 -1.90 27.29 -3.32
N LEU A 90 -1.85 26.05 -2.78
CA LEU A 90 -2.99 25.53 -2.01
C LEU A 90 -3.31 26.42 -0.80
N HIS A 91 -2.29 26.92 -0.14
CA HIS A 91 -2.49 27.81 1.03
C HIS A 91 -3.13 29.15 0.66
N GLU A 92 -3.00 29.62 -0.58
CA GLU A 92 -3.70 30.82 -1.07
C GLU A 92 -5.20 30.55 -1.30
N HIS A 93 -5.59 29.29 -1.54
CA HIS A 93 -6.95 28.90 -1.89
C HIS A 93 -7.76 28.27 -0.76
N TYR A 94 -7.10 27.73 0.27
CA TYR A 94 -7.72 27.00 1.37
C TYR A 94 -7.34 27.55 2.74
N ASP A 95 -8.31 27.52 3.64
CA ASP A 95 -8.12 27.94 5.05
C ASP A 95 -7.33 26.90 5.84
N ALA A 96 -7.40 25.62 5.41
CA ALA A 96 -6.64 24.54 6.00
C ALA A 96 -6.28 23.48 4.93
N ILE A 97 -5.11 22.85 5.11
CA ILE A 97 -4.63 21.74 4.27
C ILE A 97 -4.27 20.57 5.19
N ILE A 98 -4.81 19.38 4.90
CA ILE A 98 -4.57 18.16 5.65
C ILE A 98 -3.79 17.19 4.76
N PHE A 99 -2.55 16.88 5.11
CA PHE A 99 -1.73 15.90 4.40
C PHE A 99 -2.00 14.48 4.92
N SER A 100 -2.34 13.56 4.01
CA SER A 100 -2.71 12.17 4.28
C SER A 100 -2.17 11.21 3.22
N THR A 101 -1.00 11.52 2.65
CA THR A 101 -0.39 10.85 1.50
C THR A 101 0.13 9.44 1.81
N GLY A 102 0.17 9.05 3.08
CA GLY A 102 0.55 7.69 3.47
C GLY A 102 2.06 7.45 3.47
N ALA A 103 2.46 6.24 3.08
CA ALA A 103 3.84 5.81 2.91
C ALA A 103 3.89 4.92 1.66
N ASP A 104 4.72 5.24 0.72
CA ASP A 104 4.72 4.71 -0.64
C ASP A 104 6.07 4.18 -1.13
N THR A 105 7.10 4.24 -0.28
CA THR A 105 8.45 3.75 -0.59
C THR A 105 8.89 2.70 0.41
N ASP A 106 9.93 1.95 0.07
CA ASP A 106 10.54 0.97 0.97
C ASP A 106 11.44 1.63 2.00
N ALA A 107 11.34 1.16 3.25
CA ALA A 107 12.32 1.48 4.26
C ALA A 107 13.71 0.94 3.87
N PRO A 108 14.79 1.69 4.10
CA PRO A 108 16.14 1.28 3.73
C PRO A 108 16.58 0.02 4.49
N LEU A 109 17.35 -0.82 3.81
CA LEU A 109 18.08 -1.94 4.38
C LEU A 109 19.56 -1.79 4.00
N ASP A 110 20.41 -1.58 4.98
CA ASP A 110 21.84 -1.35 4.78
C ASP A 110 22.61 -2.66 5.03
N ILE A 111 22.78 -3.45 3.95
CA ILE A 111 23.61 -4.66 3.91
C ILE A 111 24.38 -4.70 2.59
N PRO A 112 25.59 -5.28 2.55
CA PRO A 112 26.35 -5.45 1.32
C PRO A 112 25.54 -6.18 0.24
N GLY A 113 25.68 -5.76 -1.01
CA GLY A 113 25.05 -6.39 -2.18
C GLY A 113 23.55 -6.08 -2.37
N VAL A 114 22.93 -5.26 -1.51
CA VAL A 114 21.49 -4.95 -1.56
C VAL A 114 21.06 -4.16 -2.81
N ASP A 115 22.01 -3.56 -3.51
CA ASP A 115 21.78 -2.80 -4.75
C ASP A 115 21.89 -3.67 -6.02
N ALA A 116 22.04 -4.99 -5.90
CA ALA A 116 22.02 -5.90 -7.05
C ALA A 116 20.69 -5.83 -7.82
N PRO A 117 20.72 -6.10 -9.15
CA PRO A 117 19.53 -5.94 -10.00
C PRO A 117 18.30 -6.75 -9.55
N GLU A 118 18.51 -7.92 -8.95
CA GLU A 118 17.43 -8.81 -8.46
C GLU A 118 17.08 -8.56 -6.98
N CYS A 119 17.53 -7.42 -6.40
CA CYS A 119 17.14 -6.96 -5.08
C CYS A 119 16.00 -5.94 -5.20
N TYR A 120 14.79 -6.38 -4.95
CA TYR A 120 13.57 -5.61 -5.12
C TYR A 120 13.07 -5.02 -3.81
N GLY A 121 12.45 -3.84 -3.88
CA GLY A 121 11.64 -3.29 -2.80
C GLY A 121 10.32 -4.06 -2.64
N GLY A 122 9.91 -4.30 -1.41
CA GLY A 122 8.63 -4.93 -1.13
C GLY A 122 7.45 -4.03 -1.53
N ALA A 123 7.59 -2.71 -1.32
CA ALA A 123 6.59 -1.72 -1.76
C ALA A 123 6.47 -1.69 -3.29
N ASP A 124 7.59 -1.75 -4.01
CA ASP A 124 7.62 -1.77 -5.47
C ASP A 124 6.93 -3.03 -6.03
N PHE A 125 7.24 -4.21 -5.47
CA PHE A 125 6.61 -5.46 -5.90
C PHE A 125 5.11 -5.49 -5.60
N VAL A 126 4.69 -5.02 -4.43
CA VAL A 126 3.27 -4.87 -4.07
C VAL A 126 2.57 -3.93 -5.05
N SER A 127 3.16 -2.77 -5.34
CA SER A 127 2.63 -1.81 -6.30
C SER A 127 2.51 -2.41 -7.70
N TRP A 128 3.50 -3.20 -8.13
CA TRP A 128 3.46 -3.89 -9.41
C TRP A 128 2.30 -4.89 -9.49
N TYR A 129 2.16 -5.81 -8.52
CA TYR A 129 1.09 -6.82 -8.63
C TYR A 129 -0.30 -6.23 -8.41
N ASP A 130 -0.41 -5.11 -7.71
CA ASP A 130 -1.67 -4.38 -7.55
C ASP A 130 -1.96 -3.41 -8.71
N GLY A 131 -1.08 -3.33 -9.72
CA GLY A 131 -1.28 -2.53 -10.92
C GLY A 131 -1.19 -1.02 -10.69
N HIS A 132 -0.25 -0.58 -9.87
CA HIS A 132 0.00 0.85 -9.65
C HIS A 132 0.57 1.48 -10.93
N PRO A 133 -0.01 2.59 -11.44
CA PRO A 133 0.35 3.13 -12.76
C PRO A 133 1.76 3.71 -12.84
N ASP A 134 2.38 4.06 -11.73
CA ASP A 134 3.74 4.65 -11.69
C ASP A 134 4.85 3.59 -11.59
N HIS A 135 4.48 2.30 -11.56
CA HIS A 135 5.44 1.19 -11.53
C HIS A 135 5.56 0.51 -12.90
N PRO A 136 6.71 -0.16 -13.18
CA PRO A 136 6.91 -0.87 -14.45
C PRO A 136 5.81 -1.91 -14.70
N ARG A 137 5.45 -2.09 -15.96
CA ARG A 137 4.43 -3.09 -16.35
C ARG A 137 4.96 -4.52 -16.38
N THR A 138 6.27 -4.67 -16.45
CA THR A 138 6.99 -5.94 -16.46
C THR A 138 7.77 -6.10 -15.17
N TRP A 139 7.87 -7.34 -14.71
CA TRP A 139 8.69 -7.72 -13.55
C TRP A 139 9.47 -8.97 -13.86
N ASP A 140 10.72 -9.04 -13.46
CA ASP A 140 11.52 -10.25 -13.63
C ASP A 140 11.17 -11.27 -12.54
N LEU A 141 10.55 -12.38 -12.93
CA LEU A 141 10.24 -13.54 -12.10
C LEU A 141 11.00 -14.79 -12.58
N SER A 142 12.19 -14.64 -13.13
CA SER A 142 13.00 -15.76 -13.63
C SER A 142 13.62 -16.61 -12.54
N ALA A 143 13.67 -16.11 -11.30
CA ALA A 143 14.21 -16.81 -10.14
C ALA A 143 13.36 -18.05 -9.80
N LYS A 144 14.03 -19.16 -9.40
CA LYS A 144 13.39 -20.38 -8.94
C LYS A 144 13.25 -20.43 -7.41
N GLU A 145 14.24 -19.91 -6.71
CA GLU A 145 14.25 -19.77 -5.26
C GLU A 145 14.43 -18.28 -4.92
N VAL A 146 13.62 -17.75 -4.04
CA VAL A 146 13.62 -16.32 -3.70
C VAL A 146 13.66 -16.11 -2.20
N ALA A 147 14.29 -15.00 -1.76
CA ALA A 147 14.31 -14.56 -0.38
C ALA A 147 13.34 -13.39 -0.17
N VAL A 148 12.60 -13.39 0.94
CA VAL A 148 11.81 -12.28 1.43
C VAL A 148 12.33 -11.89 2.82
N ILE A 149 12.89 -10.71 2.94
CA ILE A 149 13.45 -10.19 4.20
C ILE A 149 12.38 -9.41 4.95
N GLY A 150 11.89 -9.96 6.05
CA GLY A 150 10.89 -9.32 6.90
C GLY A 150 9.91 -10.32 7.51
N VAL A 151 9.32 -9.95 8.64
CA VAL A 151 8.35 -10.76 9.39
C VAL A 151 7.08 -9.97 9.73
N GLY A 152 6.62 -9.17 8.80
CA GLY A 152 5.34 -8.46 8.80
C GLY A 152 4.38 -9.04 7.76
N ASN A 153 3.12 -8.57 7.76
CA ASN A 153 2.09 -9.06 6.84
C ASN A 153 2.48 -8.87 5.36
N VAL A 154 3.17 -7.77 5.01
CA VAL A 154 3.65 -7.54 3.64
C VAL A 154 4.61 -8.64 3.18
N ALA A 155 5.49 -9.14 4.07
CA ALA A 155 6.36 -10.26 3.75
C ALA A 155 5.57 -11.55 3.46
N LEU A 156 4.49 -11.79 4.22
CA LEU A 156 3.60 -12.92 3.96
C LEU A 156 2.81 -12.76 2.66
N ASP A 157 2.37 -11.55 2.35
CA ASP A 157 1.68 -11.24 1.09
C ASP A 157 2.59 -11.50 -0.11
N ILE A 158 3.83 -11.00 -0.06
CA ILE A 158 4.85 -11.25 -1.11
C ILE A 158 5.10 -12.75 -1.27
N ALA A 159 5.36 -13.44 -0.15
CA ALA A 159 5.64 -14.88 -0.18
C ALA A 159 4.45 -15.67 -0.75
N ARG A 160 3.22 -15.30 -0.38
CA ARG A 160 1.99 -15.95 -0.86
C ARG A 160 1.77 -15.70 -2.34
N ILE A 161 1.92 -14.47 -2.83
CA ILE A 161 1.74 -14.14 -4.25
C ILE A 161 2.79 -14.86 -5.11
N LEU A 162 4.04 -14.98 -4.64
CA LEU A 162 5.10 -15.68 -5.37
C LEU A 162 4.91 -17.21 -5.37
N ALA A 163 4.41 -17.79 -4.28
CA ALA A 163 4.23 -19.24 -4.15
C ALA A 163 2.88 -19.74 -4.71
N LYS A 164 1.90 -18.86 -4.90
CA LYS A 164 0.55 -19.24 -5.34
C LYS A 164 0.50 -19.48 -6.85
N HIS A 165 -0.29 -20.45 -7.26
CA HIS A 165 -0.59 -20.61 -8.69
C HIS A 165 -1.34 -19.40 -9.23
N ALA A 166 -0.90 -18.87 -10.37
CA ALA A 166 -1.46 -17.66 -10.96
C ALA A 166 -2.96 -17.80 -11.27
N ASP A 167 -3.43 -18.98 -11.64
CA ASP A 167 -4.85 -19.26 -11.92
C ASP A 167 -5.74 -18.97 -10.71
N ASP A 168 -5.25 -19.17 -9.48
CA ASP A 168 -6.00 -18.87 -8.27
C ASP A 168 -6.13 -17.36 -8.01
N LEU A 169 -5.25 -16.55 -8.58
CA LEU A 169 -5.30 -15.09 -8.53
C LEU A 169 -6.23 -14.50 -9.60
N MET A 170 -6.48 -15.24 -10.69
CA MET A 170 -7.34 -14.77 -11.79
C MET A 170 -8.79 -14.51 -11.37
N THR A 171 -9.22 -15.00 -10.22
CA THR A 171 -10.55 -14.72 -9.66
C THR A 171 -10.65 -13.35 -8.97
N THR A 172 -9.54 -12.65 -8.85
CA THR A 172 -9.40 -11.37 -8.16
C THR A 172 -9.33 -10.21 -9.15
N GLU A 173 -9.00 -9.02 -8.64
CA GLU A 173 -8.78 -7.81 -9.44
C GLU A 173 -7.38 -7.71 -10.08
N ILE A 174 -6.58 -8.78 -10.04
CA ILE A 174 -5.19 -8.76 -10.53
C ILE A 174 -5.13 -8.28 -12.00
N PRO A 175 -4.20 -7.37 -12.35
CA PRO A 175 -4.03 -6.95 -13.73
C PRO A 175 -3.63 -8.11 -14.63
N ALA A 176 -4.01 -8.06 -15.88
CA ALA A 176 -3.76 -9.16 -16.80
C ALA A 176 -2.27 -9.33 -17.15
N ASN A 177 -1.49 -8.23 -17.25
CA ASN A 177 -0.04 -8.30 -17.43
C ASN A 177 0.65 -8.99 -16.23
N VAL A 178 0.20 -8.74 -15.01
CA VAL A 178 0.71 -9.37 -13.79
C VAL A 178 0.39 -10.86 -13.79
N ALA A 179 -0.87 -11.23 -14.07
CA ALA A 179 -1.29 -12.61 -14.16
C ALA A 179 -0.47 -13.39 -15.23
N ALA A 180 -0.28 -12.80 -16.41
CA ALA A 180 0.51 -13.41 -17.48
C ALA A 180 1.99 -13.59 -17.11
N THR A 181 2.56 -12.68 -16.31
CA THR A 181 3.93 -12.78 -15.81
C THR A 181 4.05 -13.87 -14.73
N LEU A 182 3.11 -13.93 -13.79
CA LEU A 182 3.08 -14.96 -12.73
C LEU A 182 2.86 -16.37 -13.31
N GLN A 183 2.07 -16.53 -14.37
CA GLN A 183 1.89 -17.81 -15.05
C GLN A 183 3.17 -18.39 -15.67
N GLN A 184 4.16 -17.55 -15.93
CA GLN A 184 5.47 -17.93 -16.48
C GLN A 184 6.55 -18.08 -15.41
N SER A 185 6.23 -17.74 -14.16
CA SER A 185 7.19 -17.79 -13.05
C SER A 185 7.60 -19.22 -12.73
N PRO A 186 8.91 -19.53 -12.65
CA PRO A 186 9.41 -20.83 -12.26
C PRO A 186 9.59 -20.95 -10.73
N VAL A 187 9.16 -19.99 -9.94
CA VAL A 187 9.33 -19.98 -8.47
C VAL A 187 8.71 -21.21 -7.86
N THR A 188 9.49 -21.97 -7.10
CA THR A 188 9.01 -23.15 -6.33
C THR A 188 9.21 -22.97 -4.83
N ASP A 189 10.24 -22.22 -4.42
CA ASP A 189 10.61 -22.07 -3.02
C ASP A 189 10.76 -20.58 -2.66
N VAL A 190 10.03 -20.15 -1.63
CA VAL A 190 10.06 -18.78 -1.11
C VAL A 190 10.56 -18.82 0.34
N HIS A 191 11.69 -18.19 0.62
CA HIS A 191 12.31 -18.17 1.92
C HIS A 191 12.06 -16.84 2.64
N VAL A 192 11.31 -16.84 3.73
CA VAL A 192 11.00 -15.66 4.56
C VAL A 192 11.94 -15.60 5.74
N PHE A 193 12.67 -14.49 5.88
CA PHE A 193 13.72 -14.35 6.91
C PHE A 193 13.33 -13.36 7.99
N GLY A 194 13.43 -13.80 9.25
CA GLY A 194 13.22 -13.00 10.44
C GLY A 194 14.43 -13.04 11.39
N ARG A 195 14.94 -11.86 11.76
CA ARG A 195 16.09 -11.77 12.68
C ARG A 195 15.78 -12.16 14.12
N ARG A 196 14.49 -12.21 14.51
CA ARG A 196 14.04 -12.55 15.85
C ARG A 196 13.20 -13.82 15.84
N GLY A 197 12.87 -14.32 17.04
CA GLY A 197 12.10 -15.53 17.24
C GLY A 197 10.59 -15.37 17.07
N PRO A 198 9.83 -16.47 17.26
CA PRO A 198 8.40 -16.54 16.99
C PRO A 198 7.57 -15.61 17.90
N ALA A 199 8.05 -15.28 19.10
CA ALA A 199 7.37 -14.34 20.00
C ALA A 199 7.46 -12.86 19.55
N GLN A 200 8.32 -12.53 18.60
CA GLN A 200 8.57 -11.16 18.13
C GLN A 200 8.17 -10.91 16.68
N VAL A 201 7.65 -11.89 15.96
CA VAL A 201 7.13 -11.68 14.60
C VAL A 201 5.91 -10.76 14.63
N LYS A 202 5.72 -10.02 13.54
CA LYS A 202 4.64 -9.03 13.41
C LYS A 202 3.48 -9.51 12.53
N PHE A 203 3.44 -10.78 12.22
CA PHE A 203 2.34 -11.39 11.48
C PHE A 203 1.03 -11.24 12.24
N THR A 204 -0.08 -11.12 11.53
CA THR A 204 -1.38 -11.33 12.15
C THR A 204 -1.74 -12.82 12.11
N PRO A 205 -2.49 -13.33 13.11
CA PRO A 205 -2.86 -14.76 13.13
C PRO A 205 -3.70 -15.18 11.93
N LEU A 206 -4.45 -14.24 11.33
CA LEU A 206 -5.29 -14.50 10.17
C LEU A 206 -4.41 -14.73 8.94
N GLU A 207 -3.53 -13.78 8.62
CA GLU A 207 -2.63 -13.83 7.48
C GLU A 207 -1.75 -15.09 7.52
N LEU A 208 -1.16 -15.38 8.69
CA LEU A 208 -0.32 -16.56 8.85
C LEU A 208 -1.09 -17.87 8.61
N ARG A 209 -2.35 -17.97 9.10
CA ARG A 209 -3.17 -19.16 8.86
C ARG A 209 -3.68 -19.28 7.44
N GLU A 210 -3.75 -18.19 6.70
CA GLU A 210 -4.14 -18.19 5.29
C GLU A 210 -3.04 -18.76 4.40
N LEU A 211 -1.77 -18.68 4.79
CA LEU A 211 -0.67 -19.35 4.07
C LEU A 211 -0.90 -20.86 3.95
N GLY A 212 -1.15 -21.54 5.07
CA GLY A 212 -1.34 -22.99 5.09
C GLY A 212 -2.67 -23.48 4.50
N LYS A 213 -3.48 -22.58 3.94
CA LYS A 213 -4.72 -22.91 3.21
C LYS A 213 -4.58 -22.76 1.71
N GLN A 214 -3.42 -22.31 1.24
CA GLN A 214 -3.20 -22.16 -0.20
C GLN A 214 -3.13 -23.55 -0.86
N PRO A 215 -3.88 -23.79 -1.94
CA PRO A 215 -3.78 -25.03 -2.67
C PRO A 215 -2.35 -25.24 -3.20
N ASP A 216 -1.85 -26.46 -3.04
CA ASP A 216 -0.54 -26.89 -3.56
C ASP A 216 0.64 -26.03 -3.08
N VAL A 217 0.56 -25.54 -1.83
CA VAL A 217 1.63 -24.77 -1.16
C VAL A 217 1.86 -25.33 0.25
N ASP A 218 3.06 -25.80 0.53
CA ASP A 218 3.48 -26.20 1.88
C ASP A 218 4.13 -25.04 2.62
N VAL A 219 3.87 -24.93 3.92
CA VAL A 219 4.54 -23.97 4.82
C VAL A 219 5.44 -24.72 5.77
N ILE A 220 6.71 -24.36 5.79
CA ILE A 220 7.77 -25.06 6.54
C ILE A 220 8.37 -24.08 7.55
N VAL A 221 8.49 -24.53 8.80
CA VAL A 221 9.14 -23.80 9.90
C VAL A 221 10.05 -24.77 10.64
N ASP A 222 11.28 -24.36 10.90
CA ASP A 222 12.24 -25.23 11.60
C ASP A 222 11.93 -25.30 13.11
N GLU A 223 11.95 -26.53 13.70
CA GLU A 223 11.72 -26.72 15.13
C GLU A 223 12.77 -26.00 16.01
N GLU A 224 14.00 -25.87 15.51
CA GLU A 224 15.10 -25.18 16.21
C GLU A 224 14.88 -23.67 16.38
N ASP A 225 13.85 -23.10 15.73
CA ASP A 225 13.50 -21.68 15.82
C ASP A 225 12.55 -21.34 16.99
N PHE A 226 12.15 -22.34 17.80
CA PHE A 226 11.24 -22.12 18.93
C PHE A 226 11.99 -21.96 20.27
N GLU A 227 12.76 -20.87 20.36
CA GLU A 227 13.44 -20.48 21.59
C GLU A 227 12.73 -19.27 22.25
N TYR A 228 12.65 -19.27 23.59
CA TYR A 228 11.95 -18.25 24.37
C TYR A 228 12.75 -17.85 25.60
N ASP A 229 13.06 -16.57 25.75
CA ASP A 229 13.59 -15.95 26.96
C ASP A 229 12.49 -15.33 27.83
N GLU A 230 12.88 -14.67 28.94
CA GLU A 230 11.93 -14.00 29.83
C GLU A 230 11.13 -12.89 29.11
N GLY A 231 11.80 -12.12 28.22
CA GLY A 231 11.15 -11.09 27.40
C GLY A 231 10.13 -11.67 26.41
N SER A 232 10.46 -12.80 25.79
CA SER A 232 9.53 -13.55 24.91
C SER A 232 8.31 -14.05 25.69
N GLN A 233 8.53 -14.63 26.89
CA GLN A 233 7.43 -15.10 27.74
C GLN A 233 6.54 -13.95 28.19
N ALA A 234 7.10 -12.80 28.55
CA ALA A 234 6.34 -11.60 28.91
C ALA A 234 5.49 -11.08 27.73
N ALA A 235 6.04 -11.05 26.52
CA ALA A 235 5.31 -10.69 25.31
C ALA A 235 4.13 -11.63 25.05
N LEU A 236 4.34 -12.93 25.16
CA LEU A 236 3.29 -13.95 25.01
C LEU A 236 2.21 -13.83 26.12
N ALA A 237 2.60 -13.55 27.36
CA ALA A 237 1.65 -13.36 28.47
C ALA A 237 0.74 -12.16 28.23
N SER A 238 1.28 -11.07 27.67
CA SER A 238 0.55 -9.81 27.46
C SER A 238 -0.34 -9.79 26.20
N SER A 239 -0.07 -10.63 25.19
CA SER A 239 -0.74 -10.58 23.88
C SER A 239 -1.38 -11.92 23.49
N ASN A 240 -2.71 -11.93 23.42
CA ASN A 240 -3.44 -13.08 22.86
C ASN A 240 -3.17 -13.27 21.36
N GLN A 241 -2.97 -12.18 20.62
CA GLN A 241 -2.63 -12.23 19.21
C GLN A 241 -1.30 -12.96 19.01
N GLN A 242 -0.27 -12.60 19.81
CA GLN A 242 1.04 -13.22 19.70
C GLN A 242 1.01 -14.72 20.02
N ARG A 243 0.24 -15.14 21.04
CA ARG A 243 0.04 -16.57 21.33
C ARG A 243 -0.59 -17.33 20.17
N GLN A 244 -1.55 -16.72 19.46
CA GLN A 244 -2.18 -17.35 18.29
C GLN A 244 -1.23 -17.47 17.10
N VAL A 245 -0.33 -16.50 16.92
CA VAL A 245 0.73 -16.53 15.88
C VAL A 245 1.71 -17.65 16.19
N VAL A 246 2.23 -17.70 17.40
CA VAL A 246 3.16 -18.79 17.83
C VAL A 246 2.52 -20.15 17.63
N LYS A 247 1.27 -20.33 18.08
CA LYS A 247 0.55 -21.60 17.89
C LYS A 247 0.40 -22.00 16.42
N ALA A 248 0.25 -21.03 15.52
CA ALA A 248 0.17 -21.32 14.09
C ALA A 248 1.54 -21.76 13.53
N LEU A 249 2.62 -21.08 13.94
CA LEU A 249 3.99 -21.46 13.57
C LEU A 249 4.35 -22.85 14.08
N GLU A 250 4.05 -23.14 15.36
CA GLU A 250 4.23 -24.49 15.95
C GLU A 250 3.49 -25.57 15.15
N GLY A 251 2.25 -25.23 14.68
CA GLY A 251 1.47 -26.14 13.85
C GLY A 251 2.14 -26.47 12.52
N TYR A 252 2.88 -25.52 11.92
CA TYR A 252 3.65 -25.78 10.72
C TYR A 252 4.93 -26.58 11.01
N ALA A 253 5.64 -26.30 12.10
CA ALA A 253 6.85 -27.03 12.49
C ALA A 253 6.58 -28.51 12.85
N MET A 254 5.35 -28.84 13.27
CA MET A 254 4.94 -30.20 13.66
C MET A 254 4.46 -31.05 12.47
N GLN A 255 4.54 -30.58 11.25
CA GLN A 255 4.14 -31.36 10.05
C GLN A 255 5.21 -32.42 9.76
N GLU A 256 4.75 -33.63 9.48
CA GLU A 256 5.65 -34.71 9.10
C GLU A 256 6.17 -34.50 7.66
N PRO A 257 7.45 -34.79 7.37
CA PRO A 257 8.01 -34.60 6.03
C PRO A 257 7.23 -35.32 4.92
N GLU A 258 6.58 -36.44 5.25
CA GLU A 258 5.77 -37.21 4.30
C GLU A 258 4.48 -36.51 3.89
N ASP A 259 4.00 -35.54 4.67
CA ASP A 259 2.79 -34.74 4.40
C ASP A 259 3.11 -33.51 3.52
N LEU A 260 4.40 -33.14 3.38
CA LEU A 260 4.84 -32.01 2.57
C LEU A 260 5.00 -32.42 1.10
N THR A 261 3.89 -32.41 0.37
CA THR A 261 3.81 -32.93 -1.00
C THR A 261 3.49 -31.90 -2.06
N ALA A 262 3.30 -30.63 -1.66
CA ALA A 262 2.99 -29.55 -2.56
C ALA A 262 4.14 -29.23 -3.53
N SER A 263 3.80 -28.70 -4.71
CA SER A 263 4.79 -28.30 -5.71
C SER A 263 5.51 -27.01 -5.35
N HIS A 264 4.91 -26.16 -4.50
CA HIS A 264 5.49 -24.90 -4.02
C HIS A 264 5.65 -24.92 -2.50
N ARG A 265 6.63 -24.17 -2.00
CA ARG A 265 6.96 -24.11 -0.58
C ARG A 265 7.23 -22.69 -0.11
N ILE A 266 6.75 -22.38 1.09
CA ILE A 266 7.10 -21.17 1.83
C ILE A 266 7.87 -21.61 3.09
N HIS A 267 9.15 -21.26 3.14
CA HIS A 267 10.01 -21.54 4.29
C HIS A 267 10.09 -20.30 5.18
N ILE A 268 9.80 -20.43 6.47
CA ILE A 268 9.91 -19.31 7.43
C ILE A 268 11.09 -19.60 8.34
N HIS A 269 12.16 -18.82 8.18
CA HIS A 269 13.38 -18.90 8.94
C HIS A 269 13.43 -17.79 9.98
N LEU A 270 13.39 -18.16 11.26
CA LEU A 270 13.51 -17.22 12.37
C LEU A 270 14.94 -17.23 12.91
N PHE A 271 15.27 -16.28 13.80
CA PHE A 271 16.66 -16.09 14.26
C PHE A 271 17.70 -16.02 13.13
N SER A 272 17.31 -15.53 11.97
CA SER A 272 18.12 -15.43 10.77
C SER A 272 18.18 -13.97 10.33
N ALA A 273 19.22 -13.25 10.76
CA ALA A 273 19.42 -11.85 10.40
C ALA A 273 20.08 -11.76 9.02
N PRO A 274 19.50 -11.01 8.04
CA PRO A 274 20.16 -10.80 6.77
C PRO A 274 21.49 -10.06 6.99
N HIS A 275 22.56 -10.55 6.37
CA HIS A 275 23.91 -10.04 6.54
C HIS A 275 24.51 -9.50 5.25
N GLU A 276 24.34 -10.22 4.13
CA GLU A 276 24.91 -9.88 2.83
C GLU A 276 24.11 -10.55 1.72
N VAL A 277 23.86 -9.84 0.63
CA VAL A 277 23.40 -10.42 -0.63
C VAL A 277 24.63 -10.85 -1.43
N LEU A 278 24.68 -12.13 -1.76
CA LEU A 278 25.79 -12.71 -2.51
C LEU A 278 25.56 -12.54 -4.01
N THR A 279 26.55 -12.04 -4.71
CA THR A 279 26.51 -11.83 -6.16
C THR A 279 27.61 -12.60 -6.87
N ASP A 280 27.38 -12.94 -8.15
CA ASP A 280 28.41 -13.45 -9.04
C ASP A 280 29.35 -12.32 -9.55
N ASP A 281 30.26 -12.69 -10.44
CA ASP A 281 31.24 -11.74 -11.04
C ASP A 281 30.58 -10.68 -11.93
N ASP A 282 29.38 -10.93 -12.44
CA ASP A 282 28.57 -10.01 -13.26
C ASP A 282 27.64 -9.13 -12.39
N GLY A 283 27.59 -9.36 -11.08
CA GLY A 283 26.80 -8.61 -10.10
C GLY A 283 25.36 -9.12 -9.92
N HIS A 284 25.01 -10.27 -10.48
CA HIS A 284 23.69 -10.89 -10.31
C HIS A 284 23.57 -11.67 -9.00
N VAL A 285 22.40 -11.69 -8.39
CA VAL A 285 22.13 -12.39 -7.13
C VAL A 285 22.28 -13.91 -7.30
N VAL A 286 23.13 -14.50 -6.47
CA VAL A 286 23.33 -15.97 -6.38
C VAL A 286 23.03 -16.51 -4.98
N GLY A 287 22.78 -15.65 -4.01
CA GLY A 287 22.41 -16.08 -2.67
C GLY A 287 22.18 -14.95 -1.67
N LEU A 288 21.68 -15.33 -0.51
CA LEU A 288 21.58 -14.49 0.67
C LEU A 288 22.35 -15.14 1.81
N ARG A 289 23.26 -14.39 2.42
CA ARG A 289 23.92 -14.79 3.68
C ARG A 289 23.15 -14.24 4.85
N THR A 290 22.81 -15.11 5.81
CA THR A 290 22.21 -14.71 7.09
C THR A 290 23.15 -15.06 8.24
N GLU A 291 23.10 -14.28 9.33
CA GLU A 291 23.73 -14.58 10.60
C GLU A 291 22.69 -15.19 11.56
N ARG A 292 23.02 -16.33 12.18
CA ARG A 292 22.21 -16.87 13.27
C ARG A 292 22.22 -15.89 14.44
N THR A 293 21.04 -15.58 14.98
CA THR A 293 20.91 -14.74 16.17
C THR A 293 20.46 -15.55 17.38
N ARG A 294 20.69 -15.02 18.58
CA ARG A 294 20.23 -15.60 19.85
C ARG A 294 19.59 -14.54 20.73
N LEU A 295 18.66 -14.95 21.56
CA LEU A 295 17.98 -14.08 22.52
C LEU A 295 18.93 -13.53 23.59
N THR A 296 18.66 -12.31 24.07
CA THR A 296 19.46 -11.58 25.08
C THR A 296 18.79 -11.51 26.45
N GLY A 297 17.62 -12.13 26.63
CA GLY A 297 16.90 -12.17 27.89
C GLY A 297 15.66 -11.23 27.93
N ASP A 298 15.65 -10.21 27.10
CA ASP A 298 14.63 -9.15 27.05
C ASP A 298 13.75 -9.21 25.79
N GLY A 299 13.80 -10.31 25.03
CA GLY A 299 13.12 -10.47 23.75
C GLY A 299 13.86 -9.83 22.55
N ASN A 300 15.01 -9.20 22.80
CA ASN A 300 15.92 -8.76 21.76
C ASN A 300 16.92 -9.88 21.39
N VAL A 301 17.70 -9.66 20.35
CA VAL A 301 18.65 -10.63 19.84
C VAL A 301 20.02 -10.01 19.59
N THR A 302 21.06 -10.85 19.60
CA THR A 302 22.41 -10.53 19.16
C THR A 302 22.91 -11.58 18.19
N GLY A 303 23.82 -11.23 17.29
CA GLY A 303 24.47 -12.16 16.39
C GLY A 303 25.32 -13.19 17.14
N THR A 304 25.47 -14.39 16.58
CA THR A 304 26.28 -15.47 17.12
C THR A 304 27.64 -15.59 16.43
N GLY A 305 27.80 -14.95 15.27
CA GLY A 305 28.97 -15.17 14.38
C GLY A 305 28.86 -16.41 13.51
N GLU A 306 27.72 -17.11 13.55
CA GLU A 306 27.47 -18.28 12.70
C GLU A 306 26.67 -17.82 11.48
N TYR A 307 27.23 -18.11 10.29
CA TYR A 307 26.61 -17.68 9.01
C TYR A 307 26.10 -18.87 8.22
N ARG A 308 25.01 -18.63 7.48
CA ARG A 308 24.44 -19.60 6.53
C ARG A 308 24.17 -18.90 5.20
N ASP A 309 24.56 -19.53 4.10
CA ASP A 309 24.30 -19.09 2.74
C ASP A 309 23.10 -19.85 2.17
N TRP A 310 22.18 -19.09 1.56
CA TRP A 310 20.95 -19.59 0.95
C TRP A 310 21.04 -19.32 -0.57
N PRO A 311 20.90 -20.35 -1.42
CA PRO A 311 21.10 -20.24 -2.87
C PRO A 311 19.86 -19.64 -3.56
N VAL A 312 19.53 -18.40 -3.29
CA VAL A 312 18.39 -17.67 -3.90
C VAL A 312 18.85 -16.81 -5.06
N GLN A 313 17.99 -16.57 -6.04
CA GLN A 313 18.29 -15.78 -7.24
C GLN A 313 17.60 -14.42 -7.25
N ALA A 314 16.73 -14.13 -6.28
CA ALA A 314 16.15 -12.81 -6.06
C ALA A 314 15.89 -12.56 -4.58
N VAL A 315 15.92 -11.28 -4.17
CA VAL A 315 15.71 -10.85 -2.80
C VAL A 315 14.64 -9.74 -2.77
N TYR A 316 13.61 -9.92 -1.94
CA TYR A 316 12.55 -8.94 -1.71
C TYR A 316 12.68 -8.34 -0.30
N ARG A 317 12.79 -7.01 -0.20
CA ARG A 317 12.95 -6.30 1.08
C ARG A 317 11.60 -5.87 1.62
N ALA A 318 11.05 -6.60 2.58
CA ALA A 318 9.77 -6.31 3.24
C ALA A 318 9.97 -5.84 4.69
N VAL A 319 10.93 -4.91 4.89
CA VAL A 319 11.35 -4.42 6.22
C VAL A 319 10.52 -3.25 6.74
N GLY A 320 9.63 -2.73 5.94
CA GLY A 320 8.67 -1.65 6.24
C GLY A 320 8.54 -0.66 5.10
N TYR A 321 7.57 0.23 5.24
CA TYR A 321 7.34 1.37 4.34
C TYR A 321 7.98 2.63 4.91
N ALA A 322 8.21 3.62 4.04
CA ALA A 322 8.60 4.98 4.38
C ALA A 322 7.72 5.98 3.63
N SER A 323 7.42 7.11 4.25
CA SER A 323 6.72 8.20 3.57
C SER A 323 7.71 9.05 2.79
N SER A 324 7.23 9.65 1.71
CA SER A 324 7.99 10.57 0.86
C SER A 324 7.75 12.03 1.27
N ALA A 325 8.78 12.85 1.13
CA ALA A 325 8.67 14.30 1.35
C ALA A 325 7.79 14.95 0.26
N ILE A 326 7.05 15.96 0.65
CA ILE A 326 6.29 16.83 -0.26
C ILE A 326 7.00 18.18 -0.33
N GLU A 327 7.26 18.68 -1.53
CA GLU A 327 7.92 19.97 -1.69
C GLU A 327 7.10 21.08 -1.05
N GLY A 328 7.76 21.90 -0.22
CA GLY A 328 7.13 22.98 0.54
C GLY A 328 6.50 22.56 1.88
N LEU A 329 6.61 21.30 2.28
CA LEU A 329 6.15 20.78 3.57
C LEU A 329 7.35 20.34 4.43
N PRO A 330 7.45 20.74 5.72
CA PRO A 330 8.46 20.21 6.64
C PRO A 330 8.45 18.68 6.70
N PHE A 331 9.63 18.07 6.67
CA PHE A 331 9.76 16.62 6.66
C PHE A 331 10.98 16.14 7.48
N ASP A 332 10.77 15.20 8.37
CA ASP A 332 11.80 14.50 9.12
C ASP A 332 12.32 13.32 8.30
N THR A 333 13.50 13.47 7.73
CA THR A 333 14.11 12.47 6.84
C THR A 333 14.63 11.22 7.56
N GLU A 334 14.83 11.28 8.90
CA GLU A 334 15.27 10.12 9.69
C GLU A 334 14.05 9.24 10.05
N ARG A 335 12.94 9.87 10.42
CA ARG A 335 11.70 9.20 10.80
C ARG A 335 10.75 8.96 9.63
N HIS A 336 11.00 9.59 8.49
CA HIS A 336 10.13 9.59 7.31
C HIS A 336 8.69 10.01 7.62
N VAL A 337 8.54 11.14 8.33
CA VAL A 337 7.23 11.70 8.71
C VAL A 337 7.23 13.23 8.66
N VAL A 338 6.06 13.81 8.56
CA VAL A 338 5.85 15.23 8.77
C VAL A 338 5.91 15.52 10.28
N PRO A 339 6.81 16.41 10.76
CA PRO A 339 6.86 16.82 12.17
C PRO A 339 5.53 17.44 12.59
N ASN A 340 4.94 16.96 13.69
CA ASN A 340 3.62 17.42 14.11
C ASN A 340 3.38 17.29 15.62
N GLU A 341 2.41 18.06 16.12
CA GLU A 341 1.84 17.91 17.45
C GLU A 341 0.32 17.81 17.34
N GLY A 342 -0.23 16.64 17.68
CA GLY A 342 -1.68 16.39 17.56
C GLY A 342 -2.23 16.56 16.14
N GLY A 343 -1.41 16.37 15.11
CA GLY A 343 -1.74 16.57 13.70
C GLY A 343 -1.43 17.97 13.16
N ARG A 344 -1.15 18.98 13.99
CA ARG A 344 -0.66 20.29 13.53
C ARG A 344 0.78 20.17 13.06
N VAL A 345 1.07 20.55 11.83
CA VAL A 345 2.42 20.52 11.26
C VAL A 345 3.31 21.53 12.00
N LEU A 346 4.51 21.10 12.34
CA LEU A 346 5.51 21.95 13.02
C LEU A 346 6.53 22.50 12.03
N GLY A 347 6.81 23.80 12.14
CA GLY A 347 7.91 24.44 11.46
C GLY A 347 9.27 24.11 12.08
N GLU A 348 10.35 24.65 11.52
CA GLU A 348 11.72 24.45 12.00
C GLU A 348 11.94 24.99 13.43
N ASP A 349 11.16 25.97 13.85
CA ASP A 349 11.18 26.52 15.21
C ASP A 349 10.38 25.67 16.23
N GLY A 350 9.83 24.55 15.79
CA GLY A 350 9.02 23.64 16.60
C GLY A 350 7.60 24.14 16.91
N LYS A 351 7.15 25.22 16.28
CA LYS A 351 5.80 25.75 16.47
C LYS A 351 4.85 25.28 15.35
N PRO A 352 3.54 25.15 15.65
CA PRO A 352 2.54 24.85 14.64
C PRO A 352 2.51 25.90 13.51
N LEU A 353 2.52 25.41 12.27
CA LEU A 353 2.26 26.22 11.08
C LEU A 353 0.76 26.38 10.92
N THR A 354 0.30 27.63 10.79
CA THR A 354 -1.12 27.95 10.66
C THR A 354 -1.74 27.25 9.44
N GLY A 355 -2.87 26.58 9.63
CA GLY A 355 -3.62 25.94 8.55
C GLY A 355 -3.02 24.66 7.99
N LEU A 356 -1.87 24.18 8.45
CA LEU A 356 -1.26 22.95 7.97
C LEU A 356 -1.40 21.80 8.97
N TYR A 357 -1.94 20.68 8.50
CA TYR A 357 -2.21 19.48 9.30
C TYR A 357 -1.73 18.23 8.61
N ALA A 358 -1.48 17.17 9.38
CA ALA A 358 -1.14 15.85 8.87
C ALA A 358 -1.93 14.76 9.61
N THR A 359 -2.27 13.67 8.89
CA THR A 359 -2.92 12.48 9.46
C THR A 359 -2.46 11.21 8.77
N GLY A 360 -2.66 10.06 9.39
CA GLY A 360 -2.27 8.78 8.83
C GLY A 360 -0.77 8.50 8.92
N TRP A 361 -0.24 7.73 7.98
CA TRP A 361 1.14 7.27 8.02
C TRP A 361 2.16 8.39 7.77
N ILE A 362 1.85 9.38 6.96
CA ILE A 362 2.72 10.57 6.78
C ILE A 362 2.93 11.33 8.11
N ARG A 363 1.98 11.23 9.05
CA ARG A 363 2.03 11.83 10.38
C ARG A 363 2.80 10.97 11.39
N ARG A 364 2.52 9.66 11.48
CA ARG A 364 2.97 8.78 12.56
C ARG A 364 3.94 7.67 12.16
N GLY A 365 4.25 7.57 10.87
CA GLY A 365 4.94 6.43 10.28
C GLY A 365 3.98 5.26 9.96
N PRO A 366 4.47 4.24 9.22
CA PRO A 366 3.67 3.11 8.73
C PRO A 366 3.36 2.08 9.84
N VAL A 367 2.71 2.54 10.90
CA VAL A 367 2.35 1.70 12.06
C VAL A 367 0.83 1.61 12.21
N GLY A 368 0.34 0.43 12.50
CA GLY A 368 -1.07 0.15 12.73
C GLY A 368 -1.83 -0.27 11.46
N LEU A 369 -3.00 -0.84 11.68
CA LEU A 369 -3.92 -1.30 10.62
C LEU A 369 -4.85 -0.17 10.18
N ILE A 370 -5.60 -0.38 9.10
CA ILE A 370 -6.59 0.58 8.56
C ILE A 370 -7.58 1.06 9.65
N GLY A 371 -7.96 0.20 10.59
CA GLY A 371 -8.85 0.56 11.70
C GLY A 371 -8.31 1.66 12.63
N SER A 372 -6.99 1.73 12.83
CA SER A 372 -6.36 2.78 13.64
C SER A 372 -6.29 4.14 12.93
N THR A 373 -6.44 4.17 11.62
CA THR A 373 -6.39 5.38 10.79
C THR A 373 -7.55 6.32 11.11
N LYS A 374 -8.72 5.78 11.44
CA LYS A 374 -9.89 6.61 11.79
C LYS A 374 -9.70 7.37 13.12
N SER A 375 -9.09 6.74 14.13
CA SER A 375 -8.80 7.42 15.41
C SER A 375 -7.71 8.49 15.25
N ASP A 376 -6.74 8.25 14.39
CA ASP A 376 -5.70 9.21 14.04
C ASP A 376 -6.30 10.45 13.34
N ALA A 377 -7.16 10.23 12.36
CA ALA A 377 -7.89 11.31 11.70
C ALA A 377 -8.77 12.10 12.67
N GLN A 378 -9.42 11.42 13.63
CA GLN A 378 -10.25 12.08 14.65
C GLN A 378 -9.45 13.05 15.50
N GLU A 379 -8.22 12.70 15.91
CA GLU A 379 -7.37 13.60 16.69
C GLU A 379 -7.00 14.85 15.89
N THR A 380 -6.55 14.67 14.64
CA THR A 380 -6.20 15.76 13.74
C THR A 380 -7.39 16.71 13.51
N ILE A 381 -8.56 16.17 13.20
CA ILE A 381 -9.75 16.99 12.95
C ILE A 381 -10.26 17.67 14.21
N THR A 382 -10.16 17.05 15.37
CA THR A 382 -10.51 17.69 16.66
C THR A 382 -9.69 18.95 16.87
N ASN A 383 -8.39 18.88 16.58
CA ASN A 383 -7.49 20.01 16.69
C ASN A 383 -7.74 21.10 15.62
N LEU A 384 -8.02 20.70 14.38
CA LEU A 384 -8.39 21.63 13.31
C LEU A 384 -9.68 22.41 13.67
N VAL A 385 -10.71 21.72 14.14
CA VAL A 385 -11.96 22.35 14.59
C VAL A 385 -11.75 23.30 15.75
N ALA A 386 -10.89 22.96 16.70
CA ALA A 386 -10.52 23.85 17.80
C ALA A 386 -9.83 25.14 17.31
N ASP A 387 -8.91 25.01 16.35
CA ASP A 387 -8.18 26.15 15.77
C ASP A 387 -9.13 27.04 14.95
N ALA A 388 -10.05 26.45 14.18
CA ALA A 388 -11.06 27.17 13.44
C ALA A 388 -11.98 27.96 14.38
N ASN A 389 -12.47 27.35 15.46
CA ASN A 389 -13.29 28.02 16.47
C ASN A 389 -12.54 29.13 17.23
N ALA A 390 -11.22 29.03 17.33
CA ALA A 390 -10.36 30.07 17.89
C ALA A 390 -10.05 31.20 16.89
N GLY A 391 -10.51 31.10 15.64
CA GLY A 391 -10.25 32.09 14.59
C GLY A 391 -8.84 32.09 14.04
N LEU A 392 -8.14 30.93 14.13
CA LEU A 392 -6.74 30.79 13.72
C LEU A 392 -6.58 30.37 12.24
N LEU A 393 -7.68 30.04 11.51
CA LEU A 393 -7.64 29.45 10.18
C LEU A 393 -8.14 30.36 9.05
N HIS A 394 -8.33 31.64 9.27
CA HIS A 394 -8.82 32.51 8.20
C HIS A 394 -7.67 32.89 7.26
N ALA A 395 -7.85 32.56 5.97
CA ALA A 395 -7.00 33.10 4.91
C ALA A 395 -7.04 34.63 4.90
N GLU A 396 -5.90 35.26 4.68
CA GLU A 396 -5.79 36.75 4.60
C GLU A 396 -6.56 37.31 3.37
N THR A 397 -6.95 36.47 2.40
CA THR A 397 -7.68 36.85 1.19
C THR A 397 -9.18 37.00 1.46
N SER A 398 -9.63 38.24 1.36
CA SER A 398 -11.06 38.62 1.48
C SER A 398 -11.86 38.46 0.18
N ASP A 399 -11.25 38.04 -0.92
CA ASP A 399 -11.89 37.90 -2.22
C ASP A 399 -12.42 36.45 -2.38
N GLU A 400 -13.73 36.28 -2.18
CA GLU A 400 -14.40 34.97 -2.29
C GLU A 400 -14.24 34.31 -3.67
N ALA A 401 -13.98 35.10 -4.72
CA ALA A 401 -13.79 34.60 -6.08
C ALA A 401 -12.41 33.94 -6.30
N GLN A 402 -11.46 34.13 -5.37
CA GLN A 402 -10.09 33.61 -5.47
C GLN A 402 -9.82 32.43 -4.54
N VAL A 403 -10.80 31.96 -3.79
CA VAL A 403 -10.63 30.86 -2.81
C VAL A 403 -11.59 29.71 -3.10
N GLY A 404 -11.15 28.50 -2.76
CA GLY A 404 -11.95 27.28 -2.80
C GLY A 404 -12.00 26.60 -4.17
N HIS A 405 -12.98 25.73 -4.34
CA HIS A 405 -13.08 24.76 -5.43
C HIS A 405 -13.02 25.36 -6.82
N ASP A 406 -13.86 26.35 -7.12
CA ASP A 406 -13.96 26.89 -8.49
C ASP A 406 -12.66 27.56 -8.93
N ALA A 407 -11.97 28.23 -8.00
CA ALA A 407 -10.68 28.85 -8.27
C ALA A 407 -9.59 27.79 -8.55
N ILE A 408 -9.57 26.70 -7.81
CA ILE A 408 -8.64 25.57 -8.03
C ILE A 408 -8.91 24.89 -9.37
N ILE A 409 -10.17 24.60 -9.69
CA ILE A 409 -10.53 23.99 -10.97
C ILE A 409 -10.08 24.89 -12.14
N ALA A 410 -10.36 26.19 -12.06
CA ALA A 410 -9.91 27.14 -13.08
C ALA A 410 -8.37 27.18 -13.22
N LEU A 411 -7.64 27.09 -12.11
CA LEU A 411 -6.18 27.02 -12.11
C LEU A 411 -5.68 25.74 -12.80
N LEU A 412 -6.21 24.56 -12.44
CA LEU A 412 -5.83 23.28 -13.04
C LEU A 412 -6.14 23.25 -14.55
N GLU A 413 -7.32 23.78 -14.96
CA GLU A 413 -7.69 23.92 -16.38
C GLU A 413 -6.73 24.83 -17.13
N SER A 414 -6.37 25.98 -16.54
CA SER A 414 -5.45 26.93 -17.15
C SER A 414 -4.05 26.32 -17.40
N ARG A 415 -3.66 25.33 -16.62
CA ARG A 415 -2.41 24.57 -16.74
C ARG A 415 -2.53 23.37 -17.66
N GLY A 416 -3.74 23.04 -18.14
CA GLY A 416 -3.98 21.87 -18.98
C GLY A 416 -3.82 20.55 -18.21
N ILE A 417 -3.98 20.55 -16.88
CA ILE A 417 -3.87 19.34 -16.06
C ILE A 417 -5.14 18.49 -16.24
N PRO A 418 -5.01 17.23 -16.70
CA PRO A 418 -6.16 16.37 -16.97
C PRO A 418 -6.65 15.72 -15.65
N PHE A 419 -7.17 16.55 -14.73
CA PHE A 419 -7.74 16.05 -13.48
C PHE A 419 -8.99 15.20 -13.72
N THR A 420 -9.32 14.33 -12.77
CA THR A 420 -10.48 13.46 -12.73
C THR A 420 -11.36 13.83 -11.51
N ASN A 421 -12.60 13.37 -11.50
CA ASN A 421 -13.54 13.61 -10.42
C ASN A 421 -14.21 12.30 -9.97
N TRP A 422 -15.21 12.39 -9.09
CA TRP A 422 -15.92 11.23 -8.57
C TRP A 422 -16.65 10.44 -9.67
N GLU A 423 -17.38 11.14 -10.55
CA GLU A 423 -18.08 10.53 -11.67
C GLU A 423 -17.12 9.80 -12.61
N GLY A 424 -15.95 10.40 -12.86
CA GLY A 424 -14.88 9.76 -13.63
C GLY A 424 -14.33 8.50 -12.96
N TRP A 425 -14.21 8.50 -11.65
CA TRP A 425 -13.84 7.28 -10.92
C TRP A 425 -14.92 6.19 -11.07
N GLU A 426 -16.20 6.54 -10.97
CA GLU A 426 -17.31 5.57 -11.16
C GLU A 426 -17.29 4.97 -12.57
N LEU A 427 -16.94 5.74 -13.60
CA LEU A 427 -16.74 5.23 -14.96
C LEU A 427 -15.58 4.21 -15.04
N LEU A 428 -14.45 4.54 -14.42
CA LEU A 428 -13.29 3.64 -14.39
C LEU A 428 -13.60 2.35 -13.62
N ASP A 429 -14.26 2.44 -12.45
CA ASP A 429 -14.67 1.28 -11.64
C ASP A 429 -15.64 0.37 -12.41
N ALA A 430 -16.61 0.95 -13.12
CA ALA A 430 -17.55 0.21 -13.94
C ALA A 430 -16.84 -0.50 -15.10
N TYR A 431 -15.92 0.19 -15.77
CA TYR A 431 -15.12 -0.35 -16.86
C TYR A 431 -14.28 -1.55 -16.42
N GLU A 432 -13.58 -1.45 -15.30
CA GLU A 432 -12.78 -2.55 -14.75
C GLU A 432 -13.64 -3.80 -14.42
N ARG A 433 -14.87 -3.60 -13.95
CA ARG A 433 -15.82 -4.69 -13.69
C ARG A 433 -16.32 -5.33 -14.97
N GLU A 434 -16.65 -4.53 -15.97
CA GLU A 434 -17.04 -5.02 -17.30
C GLU A 434 -15.92 -5.86 -17.94
N LEU A 435 -14.65 -5.45 -17.82
CA LEU A 435 -13.50 -6.25 -18.22
C LEU A 435 -13.44 -7.61 -17.50
N GLY A 436 -13.79 -7.68 -16.22
CA GLY A 436 -13.88 -8.93 -15.47
C GLY A 436 -15.00 -9.83 -15.96
N GLU A 437 -16.19 -9.25 -16.21
CA GLU A 437 -17.34 -9.98 -16.75
C GLU A 437 -17.06 -10.54 -18.16
N ASP A 438 -16.42 -9.76 -19.03
CA ASP A 438 -16.05 -10.16 -20.39
C ASP A 438 -14.98 -11.27 -20.39
N TYR A 439 -14.12 -11.31 -19.35
CA TYR A 439 -13.15 -12.40 -19.18
C TYR A 439 -13.84 -13.75 -18.88
N GLY A 440 -15.00 -13.71 -18.20
CA GLY A 440 -15.81 -14.89 -17.89
C GLY A 440 -15.30 -15.67 -16.67
N GLU A 441 -15.49 -17.00 -16.72
CA GLU A 441 -15.12 -17.90 -15.63
C GLU A 441 -13.68 -18.41 -15.76
N VAL A 442 -13.01 -18.50 -14.62
CA VAL A 442 -11.63 -18.99 -14.47
C VAL A 442 -11.63 -20.31 -13.74
N VAL A 443 -10.86 -21.27 -14.21
CA VAL A 443 -10.65 -22.55 -13.53
C VAL A 443 -9.50 -22.40 -12.53
N VAL A 444 -9.80 -22.50 -11.24
CA VAL A 444 -8.82 -22.44 -10.17
C VAL A 444 -8.23 -23.81 -9.85
N THR A 445 -7.14 -23.84 -9.09
CA THR A 445 -6.52 -25.06 -8.58
C THR A 445 -7.58 -25.94 -7.90
N GLY A 446 -7.62 -27.23 -8.26
CA GLY A 446 -8.68 -28.14 -7.82
C GLY A 446 -9.89 -28.22 -8.76
N GLY A 447 -9.90 -27.48 -9.88
CA GLY A 447 -10.86 -27.64 -11.00
C GLY A 447 -12.21 -26.93 -10.81
N ALA A 448 -12.37 -26.11 -9.78
CA ALA A 448 -13.59 -25.29 -9.60
C ALA A 448 -13.56 -24.10 -10.57
N SER A 449 -14.72 -23.76 -11.15
CA SER A 449 -14.89 -22.56 -11.98
C SER A 449 -15.44 -21.41 -11.13
N LYS A 450 -14.86 -20.22 -11.29
CA LYS A 450 -15.26 -19.00 -10.56
C LYS A 450 -15.24 -17.79 -11.51
N PRO A 451 -16.16 -16.82 -11.33
CA PRO A 451 -16.14 -15.60 -12.10
C PRO A 451 -14.92 -14.73 -11.71
N ARG A 452 -14.43 -13.94 -12.65
CA ARG A 452 -13.44 -12.92 -12.41
C ARG A 452 -14.12 -11.65 -11.89
N GLU A 453 -13.65 -11.08 -10.78
CA GLU A 453 -14.28 -9.92 -10.13
C GLU A 453 -14.17 -8.67 -11.00
N ARG A 454 -12.97 -8.36 -11.46
CA ARG A 454 -12.61 -7.24 -12.35
C ARG A 454 -11.23 -7.45 -12.96
N VAL A 455 -10.86 -6.60 -13.90
CA VAL A 455 -9.49 -6.46 -14.38
C VAL A 455 -9.08 -5.01 -14.22
N LYS A 456 -8.05 -4.74 -13.39
CA LYS A 456 -7.56 -3.37 -13.21
C LYS A 456 -6.91 -2.83 -14.47
N VAL A 457 -7.26 -1.60 -14.80
CA VAL A 457 -6.54 -0.78 -15.78
C VAL A 457 -5.27 -0.23 -15.12
N VAL A 458 -4.11 -0.45 -15.73
CA VAL A 458 -2.80 -0.09 -15.15
C VAL A 458 -2.24 1.22 -15.71
N SER A 459 -2.46 1.53 -17.00
CA SER A 459 -1.93 2.76 -17.59
C SER A 459 -2.62 4.00 -17.02
N ARG A 460 -1.84 4.97 -16.52
CA ARG A 460 -2.36 6.26 -16.06
C ARG A 460 -3.13 6.98 -17.16
N ASP A 461 -2.63 6.94 -18.40
CA ASP A 461 -3.27 7.59 -19.54
C ASP A 461 -4.61 6.94 -19.88
N ALA A 462 -4.67 5.59 -19.88
CA ALA A 462 -5.95 4.88 -20.07
C ALA A 462 -6.93 5.15 -18.93
N MET A 463 -6.49 5.09 -17.67
CA MET A 463 -7.32 5.44 -16.53
C MET A 463 -7.91 6.84 -16.66
N THR A 464 -7.06 7.81 -17.03
CA THR A 464 -7.46 9.22 -17.21
C THR A 464 -8.42 9.39 -18.37
N ALA A 465 -8.16 8.75 -19.51
CA ALA A 465 -9.04 8.80 -20.69
C ALA A 465 -10.42 8.22 -20.37
N ILE A 466 -10.49 7.05 -19.74
CA ILE A 466 -11.75 6.42 -19.32
C ILE A 466 -12.49 7.35 -18.35
N SER A 467 -11.80 7.83 -17.29
CA SER A 467 -12.39 8.70 -16.28
C SER A 467 -12.91 10.03 -16.84
N ARG A 468 -12.36 10.50 -17.94
CA ARG A 468 -12.78 11.75 -18.62
C ARG A 468 -13.68 11.51 -19.82
N SER A 469 -14.06 10.25 -20.08
CA SER A 469 -14.83 9.84 -21.26
C SER A 469 -14.21 10.36 -22.58
N THR A 470 -12.87 10.28 -22.68
CA THR A 470 -12.12 10.66 -23.87
C THR A 470 -11.57 9.42 -24.57
N GLU A 471 -11.09 9.56 -25.81
CA GLU A 471 -10.48 8.44 -26.53
C GLU A 471 -9.30 7.86 -25.74
N VAL A 472 -9.24 6.53 -25.68
CA VAL A 472 -8.08 5.83 -25.10
C VAL A 472 -6.92 5.94 -26.07
N PRO A 473 -5.69 6.27 -25.61
CA PRO A 473 -4.51 6.41 -26.47
C PRO A 473 -4.28 5.21 -27.37
N GLU A 474 -4.01 5.43 -28.67
CA GLU A 474 -3.86 4.36 -29.68
C GLU A 474 -2.75 3.35 -29.33
N ASP A 475 -1.68 3.77 -28.66
CA ASP A 475 -0.60 2.92 -28.20
C ASP A 475 -1.04 1.87 -27.16
N LEU A 476 -2.16 2.08 -26.50
CA LEU A 476 -2.79 1.15 -25.56
C LEU A 476 -3.74 0.16 -26.25
N ILE A 477 -4.28 0.51 -27.44
CA ILE A 477 -5.16 -0.34 -28.24
C ILE A 477 -4.39 -1.52 -28.87
N GLY A 478 -3.11 -1.33 -29.18
CA GLY A 478 -2.24 -2.34 -29.79
C GLY A 478 -1.60 -3.36 -28.85
N ARG A 479 -1.86 -3.30 -27.54
CA ARG A 479 -1.26 -4.18 -26.52
C ARG A 479 -2.03 -5.49 -26.32
N PRO A 480 -1.48 -6.48 -25.58
CA PRO A 480 -2.17 -7.75 -25.32
C PRO A 480 -3.62 -7.55 -24.90
N GLU A 481 -4.49 -8.50 -25.19
CA GLU A 481 -5.97 -8.41 -24.97
C GLU A 481 -6.41 -7.78 -23.65
N ALA A 482 -5.60 -7.93 -22.64
CA ALA A 482 -5.79 -7.38 -21.32
C ALA A 482 -5.65 -5.86 -21.17
N ASP A 483 -4.98 -5.21 -22.13
CA ASP A 483 -4.80 -3.76 -22.17
C ASP A 483 -5.66 -3.10 -23.27
N ARG A 484 -6.51 -3.89 -23.95
CA ARG A 484 -7.43 -3.38 -24.96
C ARG A 484 -8.71 -2.90 -24.29
N VAL A 485 -9.19 -1.76 -24.74
CA VAL A 485 -10.54 -1.30 -24.43
C VAL A 485 -11.52 -2.20 -25.17
N PRO A 486 -12.49 -2.86 -24.50
CA PRO A 486 -13.54 -3.58 -25.19
C PRO A 486 -14.25 -2.66 -26.21
N GLU A 487 -14.55 -3.18 -27.40
CA GLU A 487 -15.22 -2.43 -28.47
C GLU A 487 -16.51 -1.73 -27.99
N ARG A 488 -17.27 -2.37 -27.08
CA ARG A 488 -18.50 -1.82 -26.49
C ARG A 488 -18.30 -0.54 -25.67
N VAL A 489 -17.10 -0.33 -25.14
CA VAL A 489 -16.79 0.88 -24.34
C VAL A 489 -16.18 1.95 -25.23
N ALA A 490 -15.41 1.57 -26.26
CA ALA A 490 -14.99 2.50 -27.30
C ALA A 490 -16.19 3.19 -27.97
N ASP A 491 -17.28 2.46 -28.23
CA ASP A 491 -18.53 3.03 -28.79
C ASP A 491 -19.24 4.00 -27.82
N ARG A 492 -19.14 3.80 -26.50
CA ARG A 492 -19.70 4.72 -25.49
C ARG A 492 -18.85 5.96 -25.23
N LEU A 493 -17.56 5.90 -25.53
CA LEU A 493 -16.65 7.05 -25.44
C LEU A 493 -16.69 7.93 -26.71
N ALA A 494 -17.28 7.41 -27.81
CA ALA A 494 -17.44 8.13 -29.07
C ALA A 494 -18.79 8.89 -29.19
N ASP A 495 -19.76 8.65 -28.30
CA ASP A 495 -21.03 9.37 -28.15
C ASP A 495 -20.92 10.44 -27.04
#